data_41ad1edafa7a516386f8aeaa6976be0b
#
_entry.id   41ad1edafa7a516386f8aeaa6976be0b
#
_cell.length_a   1.000
_cell.length_b   1.000
_cell.length_c   1.000
_cell.angle_alpha   90.00
_cell.angle_beta   90.00
_cell.angle_gamma   90.00
#
_symmetry.space_group_name_H-M   'P 1'
#
loop_
_entity.id
_entity.type
_entity.pdbx_description
1 polymer ?
#
loop_
_entity_poly.entity_id
_entity_poly.type
_entity_poly.pdbx_seq_one_letter_code
_entity_poly.pdbx_strand_id
1 'polypeptide(L)'
;IVERCHLNRNTFYYHFQDIPNLAEYTVKSWADQIIQNNYEFGSPMTCLVPLIEECNQHKKAFQHLYNSSQKDEFITYMNHVALHIVKMFMKQSSHYVLRSEQEKETLIHFYKCLMIGILIDWLEAQGDYDLKPFVEQIFHLIETTIQAH
;
A
#
# COMPACT_ATOMS: atom_id res chain seq x y z
N ILE A 1 -17.68 11.90 8.95
CA ILE A 1 -16.30 12.46 9.04
C ILE A 1 -16.38 13.94 9.38
N VAL A 2 -17.00 14.79 8.55
CA VAL A 2 -17.03 16.26 8.77
C VAL A 2 -17.65 16.66 10.11
N GLU A 3 -18.71 16.00 10.56
CA GLU A 3 -19.33 16.25 11.86
C GLU A 3 -18.40 15.92 13.04
N ARG A 4 -17.68 14.80 12.97
CA ARG A 4 -16.70 14.42 14.01
C ARG A 4 -15.49 15.33 14.09
N CYS A 5 -15.10 15.93 12.95
CA CYS A 5 -13.97 16.84 12.88
C CYS A 5 -14.38 18.31 13.07
N HIS A 6 -15.65 18.61 13.35
CA HIS A 6 -16.23 19.95 13.43
C HIS A 6 -15.96 20.81 12.17
N LEU A 7 -15.85 20.16 11.02
CA LEU A 7 -15.65 20.79 9.71
C LEU A 7 -16.97 20.85 8.95
N ASN A 8 -17.11 21.81 8.05
CA ASN A 8 -18.23 21.81 7.12
C ASN A 8 -17.89 21.03 5.83
N ARG A 9 -18.92 20.67 5.06
CA ARG A 9 -18.75 19.93 3.80
C ARG A 9 -17.90 20.68 2.78
N ASN A 10 -18.01 22.01 2.73
CA ASN A 10 -17.22 22.82 1.79
C ASN A 10 -15.73 22.74 2.08
N THR A 11 -15.33 22.71 3.36
CA THR A 11 -13.94 22.53 3.75
C THR A 11 -13.40 21.18 3.30
N PHE A 12 -14.21 20.10 3.41
CA PHE A 12 -13.83 18.79 2.89
C PHE A 12 -13.57 18.82 1.39
N TYR A 13 -14.55 19.31 0.59
CA TYR A 13 -14.44 19.36 -0.87
C TYR A 13 -13.43 20.38 -1.40
N TYR A 14 -12.95 21.28 -0.55
CA TYR A 14 -11.82 22.13 -0.89
C TYR A 14 -10.50 21.35 -0.95
N HIS A 15 -10.34 20.33 -0.11
CA HIS A 15 -9.12 19.54 0.00
C HIS A 15 -9.17 18.19 -0.75
N PHE A 16 -10.33 17.56 -0.80
CA PHE A 16 -10.52 16.20 -1.36
C PHE A 16 -11.69 16.16 -2.32
N GLN A 17 -11.53 15.41 -3.41
CA GLN A 17 -12.59 15.23 -4.40
C GLN A 17 -13.71 14.33 -3.84
N ASP A 18 -13.34 13.26 -3.15
CA ASP A 18 -14.22 12.25 -2.58
C ASP A 18 -13.54 11.52 -1.39
N ILE A 19 -14.24 10.58 -0.79
CA ILE A 19 -13.72 9.78 0.32
C ILE A 19 -12.57 8.85 -0.11
N PRO A 20 -12.60 8.17 -1.27
CA PRO A 20 -11.44 7.45 -1.77
C PRO A 20 -10.19 8.31 -1.93
N ASN A 21 -10.30 9.57 -2.34
CA ASN A 21 -9.17 10.49 -2.44
C ASN A 21 -8.58 10.84 -1.05
N LEU A 22 -9.44 11.00 -0.03
CA LEU A 22 -8.98 11.11 1.36
C LEU A 22 -8.23 9.85 1.81
N ALA A 23 -8.73 8.66 1.46
CA ALA A 23 -8.06 7.39 1.77
C ALA A 23 -6.68 7.32 1.10
N GLU A 24 -6.56 7.69 -0.17
CA GLU A 24 -5.28 7.78 -0.88
C GLU A 24 -4.29 8.66 -0.12
N TYR A 25 -4.70 9.88 0.23
CA TYR A 25 -3.86 10.83 0.97
C TYR A 25 -3.40 10.25 2.31
N THR A 26 -4.33 9.64 3.05
CA THR A 26 -4.07 9.07 4.36
C THR A 26 -3.06 7.92 4.29
N VAL A 27 -3.26 6.96 3.38
CA VAL A 27 -2.38 5.80 3.23
C VAL A 27 -1.01 6.20 2.70
N LYS A 28 -0.92 7.17 1.78
CA LYS A 28 0.37 7.75 1.36
C LYS A 28 1.12 8.39 2.53
N SER A 29 0.42 9.16 3.37
CA SER A 29 1.03 9.80 4.53
C SER A 29 1.57 8.79 5.54
N TRP A 30 0.85 7.70 5.80
CA TRP A 30 1.35 6.59 6.62
C TRP A 30 2.60 5.95 6.01
N ALA A 31 2.54 5.65 4.72
CA ALA A 31 3.66 5.04 4.01
C ALA A 31 4.92 5.91 4.07
N ASP A 32 4.78 7.22 3.86
CA ASP A 32 5.89 8.17 3.91
C ASP A 32 6.53 8.19 5.30
N GLN A 33 5.73 8.23 6.36
CA GLN A 33 6.20 8.21 7.74
C GLN A 33 6.90 6.88 8.09
N ILE A 34 6.31 5.75 7.69
CA ILE A 34 6.86 4.42 7.95
C ILE A 34 8.21 4.25 7.23
N ILE A 35 8.29 4.63 5.96
CA ILE A 35 9.50 4.47 5.15
C ILE A 35 10.61 5.40 5.69
N GLN A 36 10.29 6.63 6.06
CA GLN A 36 11.25 7.56 6.64
C GLN A 36 11.80 7.08 7.98
N ASN A 37 10.95 6.50 8.83
CA ASN A 37 11.35 6.04 10.17
C ASN A 37 12.11 4.70 10.16
N ASN A 38 11.96 3.88 9.11
CA ASN A 38 12.55 2.55 9.02
C ASN A 38 13.68 2.44 7.99
N TYR A 39 14.24 3.58 7.57
CA TYR A 39 15.27 3.66 6.53
C TYR A 39 16.52 2.79 6.77
N GLU A 40 16.89 2.55 8.03
CA GLU A 40 18.14 1.88 8.40
C GLU A 40 18.10 0.34 8.28
N PHE A 41 16.95 -0.27 8.06
CA PHE A 41 16.79 -1.72 8.23
C PHE A 41 16.91 -2.57 6.95
N GLY A 42 17.03 -1.98 5.77
CA GLY A 42 17.43 -2.67 4.52
C GLY A 42 16.50 -3.77 3.99
N SER A 43 15.48 -4.19 4.72
CA SER A 43 14.52 -5.22 4.30
C SER A 43 13.17 -4.61 3.93
N PRO A 44 12.55 -5.06 2.80
CA PRO A 44 11.19 -4.68 2.42
C PRO A 44 10.17 -4.91 3.54
N MET A 45 10.35 -5.97 4.32
CA MET A 45 9.43 -6.35 5.39
C MET A 45 9.37 -5.34 6.52
N THR A 46 10.47 -4.68 6.85
CA THR A 46 10.49 -3.65 7.90
C THR A 46 9.59 -2.45 7.61
N CYS A 47 9.37 -2.15 6.34
CA CYS A 47 8.44 -1.09 5.92
C CYS A 47 7.02 -1.62 5.71
N LEU A 48 6.88 -2.86 5.21
CA LEU A 48 5.57 -3.43 4.88
C LEU A 48 4.78 -3.87 6.11
N VAL A 49 5.43 -4.43 7.14
CA VAL A 49 4.75 -4.89 8.35
C VAL A 49 3.96 -3.77 9.04
N PRO A 50 4.53 -2.59 9.34
CA PRO A 50 3.74 -1.49 9.91
C PRO A 50 2.59 -1.03 9.01
N LEU A 51 2.77 -1.04 7.69
CA LEU A 51 1.72 -0.66 6.74
C LEU A 51 0.58 -1.68 6.73
N ILE A 52 0.89 -2.98 6.84
CA ILE A 52 -0.09 -4.05 6.99
C ILE A 52 -0.87 -3.89 8.30
N GLU A 53 -0.20 -3.55 9.38
CA GLU A 53 -0.83 -3.29 10.67
C GLU A 53 -1.82 -2.13 10.60
N GLU A 54 -1.48 -1.04 9.90
CA GLU A 54 -2.41 0.06 9.62
C GLU A 54 -3.61 -0.39 8.79
N CYS A 55 -3.40 -1.20 7.75
CA CYS A 55 -4.50 -1.79 6.97
C CYS A 55 -5.43 -2.64 7.84
N ASN A 56 -4.89 -3.48 8.71
CA ASN A 56 -5.67 -4.31 9.63
C ASN A 56 -6.47 -3.46 10.63
N GLN A 57 -5.89 -2.41 11.20
CA GLN A 57 -6.59 -1.51 12.12
C GLN A 57 -7.76 -0.77 11.45
N HIS A 58 -7.62 -0.43 10.18
CA HIS A 58 -8.62 0.27 9.39
C HIS A 58 -9.43 -0.62 8.44
N LYS A 59 -9.40 -1.94 8.63
CA LYS A 59 -10.06 -2.96 7.81
C LYS A 59 -11.50 -2.60 7.44
N LYS A 60 -12.31 -2.18 8.42
CA LYS A 60 -13.71 -1.81 8.18
C LYS A 60 -13.88 -0.65 7.21
N ALA A 61 -13.00 0.34 7.27
CA ALA A 61 -13.02 1.49 6.36
C ALA A 61 -12.65 1.06 4.94
N PHE A 62 -11.62 0.25 4.77
CA PHE A 62 -11.23 -0.32 3.47
C PHE A 62 -12.35 -1.17 2.87
N GLN A 63 -12.96 -2.06 3.66
CA GLN A 63 -14.09 -2.88 3.22
C GLN A 63 -15.30 -2.05 2.83
N HIS A 64 -15.60 -0.98 3.58
CA HIS A 64 -16.70 -0.09 3.26
C HIS A 64 -16.49 0.59 1.90
N LEU A 65 -15.29 1.11 1.64
CA LEU A 65 -14.96 1.73 0.36
C LEU A 65 -14.99 0.72 -0.79
N TYR A 66 -14.42 -0.46 -0.59
CA TYR A 66 -14.41 -1.53 -1.58
C TYR A 66 -15.82 -2.04 -1.97
N ASN A 67 -16.75 -2.04 -1.03
CA ASN A 67 -18.14 -2.47 -1.25
C ASN A 67 -19.09 -1.31 -1.57
N SER A 68 -18.59 -0.11 -1.72
CA SER A 68 -19.38 1.09 -2.03
C SER A 68 -19.55 1.30 -3.54
N SER A 69 -20.40 2.27 -3.90
CA SER A 69 -20.52 2.75 -5.30
C SER A 69 -19.24 3.41 -5.83
N GLN A 70 -18.28 3.73 -4.95
CA GLN A 70 -16.99 4.35 -5.28
C GLN A 70 -15.84 3.32 -5.34
N LYS A 71 -16.15 2.04 -5.56
CA LYS A 71 -15.16 0.96 -5.61
C LYS A 71 -14.08 1.21 -6.67
N ASP A 72 -14.47 1.63 -7.86
CA ASP A 72 -13.53 1.80 -8.98
C ASP A 72 -12.56 2.95 -8.71
N GLU A 73 -13.06 4.06 -8.16
CA GLU A 73 -12.24 5.18 -7.71
C GLU A 73 -11.30 4.75 -6.58
N PHE A 74 -11.80 4.01 -5.61
CA PHE A 74 -10.98 3.48 -4.52
C PHE A 74 -9.83 2.60 -5.04
N ILE A 75 -10.10 1.67 -5.96
CA ILE A 75 -9.06 0.82 -6.57
C ILE A 75 -8.05 1.68 -7.34
N THR A 76 -8.51 2.67 -8.08
CA THR A 76 -7.63 3.59 -8.82
C THR A 76 -6.69 4.33 -7.88
N TYR A 77 -7.20 4.89 -6.79
CA TYR A 77 -6.37 5.58 -5.79
C TYR A 77 -5.41 4.64 -5.06
N MET A 78 -5.83 3.41 -4.75
CA MET A 78 -4.93 2.42 -4.16
C MET A 78 -3.81 1.97 -5.11
N ASN A 79 -4.05 1.95 -6.43
CA ASN A 79 -2.98 1.77 -7.41
C ASN A 79 -1.94 2.90 -7.38
N HIS A 80 -2.38 4.16 -7.20
CA HIS A 80 -1.46 5.30 -7.03
C HIS A 80 -0.63 5.16 -5.75
N VAL A 81 -1.26 4.74 -4.65
CA VAL A 81 -0.58 4.48 -3.37
C VAL A 81 0.47 3.38 -3.53
N ALA A 82 0.10 2.25 -4.11
CA ALA A 82 1.01 1.13 -4.33
C ALA A 82 2.22 1.54 -5.18
N LEU A 83 1.98 2.28 -6.26
CA LEU A 83 3.04 2.81 -7.12
C LEU A 83 3.97 3.75 -6.34
N HIS A 84 3.42 4.62 -5.50
CA HIS A 84 4.17 5.53 -4.66
C HIS A 84 5.08 4.79 -3.68
N ILE A 85 4.53 3.82 -2.93
CA ILE A 85 5.26 3.00 -1.97
C ILE A 85 6.42 2.25 -2.65
N VAL A 86 6.12 1.57 -3.76
CA VAL A 86 7.14 0.81 -4.51
C VAL A 86 8.26 1.70 -5.01
N LYS A 87 7.93 2.86 -5.57
CA LYS A 87 8.95 3.83 -6.03
C LYS A 87 9.82 4.36 -4.89
N MET A 88 9.22 4.69 -3.76
CA MET A 88 9.98 5.15 -2.60
C MET A 88 10.93 4.07 -2.08
N PHE A 89 10.42 2.84 -1.96
CA PHE A 89 11.21 1.70 -1.50
C PHE A 89 12.36 1.37 -2.45
N MET A 90 12.09 1.31 -3.76
CA MET A 90 13.09 0.98 -4.77
C MET A 90 14.23 2.00 -4.84
N LYS A 91 13.94 3.29 -4.65
CA LYS A 91 14.98 4.35 -4.62
C LYS A 91 16.02 4.14 -3.51
N GLN A 92 15.65 3.43 -2.45
CA GLN A 92 16.50 3.19 -1.28
C GLN A 92 17.32 1.88 -1.39
N SER A 93 16.97 1.01 -2.35
CA SER A 93 17.65 -0.26 -2.54
C SER A 93 18.91 -0.11 -3.39
N SER A 94 20.08 -0.45 -2.83
CA SER A 94 21.36 -0.43 -3.55
C SER A 94 21.35 -1.36 -4.77
N HIS A 95 20.69 -2.50 -4.68
CA HIS A 95 20.56 -3.45 -5.79
C HIS A 95 19.70 -2.91 -6.94
N TYR A 96 18.73 -2.03 -6.64
CA TYR A 96 17.91 -1.38 -7.67
C TYR A 96 18.68 -0.34 -8.46
N VAL A 97 19.57 0.42 -7.82
CA VAL A 97 20.35 1.47 -8.47
C VAL A 97 21.24 0.92 -9.59
N LEU A 98 21.72 -0.31 -9.46
CA LEU A 98 22.60 -0.98 -10.43
C LEU A 98 21.86 -1.59 -11.63
N ARG A 99 20.52 -1.55 -11.67
CA ARG A 99 19.71 -2.10 -12.75
C ARG A 99 19.56 -1.11 -13.90
N SER A 100 19.31 -1.64 -15.11
CA SER A 100 18.89 -0.81 -16.26
C SER A 100 17.53 -0.17 -16.01
N GLU A 101 17.23 0.94 -16.69
CA GLU A 101 15.94 1.62 -16.55
C GLU A 101 14.75 0.71 -16.91
N GLN A 102 14.90 -0.14 -17.92
CA GLN A 102 13.87 -1.11 -18.31
C GLN A 102 13.60 -2.15 -17.22
N GLU A 103 14.65 -2.67 -16.57
CA GLU A 103 14.52 -3.59 -15.43
C GLU A 103 13.85 -2.91 -14.24
N LYS A 104 14.20 -1.66 -13.96
CA LYS A 104 13.61 -0.84 -12.91
C LYS A 104 12.11 -0.66 -13.11
N GLU A 105 11.70 -0.27 -14.32
CA GLU A 105 10.28 -0.12 -14.67
C GLU A 105 9.51 -1.44 -14.52
N THR A 106 10.10 -2.55 -14.97
CA THR A 106 9.51 -3.89 -14.85
C THR A 106 9.31 -4.29 -13.41
N LEU A 107 10.31 -4.07 -12.55
CA LEU A 107 10.23 -4.38 -11.11
C LEU A 107 9.18 -3.51 -10.40
N ILE A 108 9.13 -2.22 -10.69
CA ILE A 108 8.11 -1.32 -10.13
C ILE A 108 6.72 -1.81 -10.51
N HIS A 109 6.51 -2.16 -11.77
CA HIS A 109 5.22 -2.65 -12.23
C HIS A 109 4.84 -3.97 -11.56
N PHE A 110 5.77 -4.91 -11.48
CA PHE A 110 5.57 -6.21 -10.82
C PHE A 110 5.16 -6.06 -9.35
N TYR A 111 5.92 -5.31 -8.56
CA TYR A 111 5.63 -5.14 -7.14
C TYR A 111 4.36 -4.33 -6.89
N LYS A 112 4.05 -3.34 -7.74
CA LYS A 112 2.77 -2.63 -7.70
C LYS A 112 1.60 -3.61 -7.91
N CYS A 113 1.67 -4.45 -8.93
CA CYS A 113 0.62 -5.45 -9.21
C CYS A 113 0.47 -6.45 -8.08
N LEU A 114 1.59 -6.92 -7.51
CA LEU A 114 1.58 -7.82 -6.36
C LEU A 114 0.87 -7.18 -5.15
N MET A 115 1.21 -5.95 -4.81
CA MET A 115 0.59 -5.24 -3.67
C MET A 115 -0.92 -5.07 -3.86
N ILE A 116 -1.34 -4.63 -5.05
CA ILE A 116 -2.77 -4.43 -5.35
C ILE A 116 -3.51 -5.76 -5.39
N GLY A 117 -2.91 -6.79 -5.98
CA GLY A 117 -3.50 -8.14 -6.01
C GLY A 117 -3.76 -8.67 -4.60
N ILE A 118 -2.78 -8.56 -3.70
CA ILE A 118 -2.92 -8.96 -2.29
C ILE A 118 -4.01 -8.15 -1.58
N LEU A 119 -4.05 -6.84 -1.78
CA LEU A 119 -5.06 -5.99 -1.16
C LEU A 119 -6.48 -6.37 -1.63
N ILE A 120 -6.68 -6.56 -2.92
CA ILE A 120 -7.98 -6.92 -3.49
C ILE A 120 -8.41 -8.30 -2.99
N ASP A 121 -7.54 -9.30 -3.04
CA ASP A 121 -7.81 -10.65 -2.55
C ASP A 121 -8.24 -10.64 -1.08
N TRP A 122 -7.51 -9.90 -0.24
CA TRP A 122 -7.85 -9.74 1.17
C TRP A 122 -9.22 -9.07 1.40
N LEU A 123 -9.55 -8.05 0.60
CA LEU A 123 -10.84 -7.37 0.70
C LEU A 123 -11.99 -8.24 0.19
N GLU A 124 -11.79 -9.03 -0.86
CA GLU A 124 -12.76 -10.02 -1.37
C GLU A 124 -13.01 -11.15 -0.38
N ALA A 125 -11.97 -11.60 0.31
CA ALA A 125 -12.06 -12.55 1.42
C ALA A 125 -12.63 -11.91 2.71
N GLN A 126 -13.12 -10.68 2.65
CA GLN A 126 -13.64 -9.93 3.81
C GLN A 126 -12.63 -9.83 4.98
N GLY A 127 -11.34 -9.96 4.67
CA GLY A 127 -10.25 -9.97 5.63
C GLY A 127 -10.29 -11.18 6.58
N ASP A 128 -10.73 -12.33 6.09
CA ASP A 128 -10.84 -13.57 6.88
C ASP A 128 -9.47 -14.17 7.23
N TYR A 129 -8.39 -13.73 6.57
CA TYR A 129 -7.04 -14.15 6.90
C TYR A 129 -6.19 -12.96 7.36
N ASP A 130 -5.15 -13.26 8.16
CA ASP A 130 -4.20 -12.25 8.60
C ASP A 130 -3.20 -11.94 7.47
N LEU A 131 -3.17 -10.68 7.05
CA LEU A 131 -2.25 -10.22 5.99
C LEU A 131 -0.78 -10.38 6.37
N LYS A 132 -0.41 -10.20 7.63
CA LYS A 132 0.99 -10.19 8.07
C LYS A 132 1.66 -11.54 7.82
N PRO A 133 1.20 -12.68 8.39
CA PRO A 133 1.84 -13.97 8.14
C PRO A 133 1.76 -14.39 6.67
N PHE A 134 0.70 -14.01 5.96
CA PHE A 134 0.57 -14.29 4.54
C PHE A 134 1.66 -13.59 3.71
N VAL A 135 1.88 -12.30 3.94
CA VAL A 135 2.92 -11.53 3.24
C VAL A 135 4.32 -11.98 3.64
N GLU A 136 4.56 -12.25 4.93
CA GLU A 136 5.82 -12.82 5.41
C GLU A 136 6.16 -14.15 4.70
N GLN A 137 5.17 -15.01 4.53
CA GLN A 137 5.35 -16.29 3.82
C GLN A 137 5.66 -16.09 2.33
N ILE A 138 4.99 -15.14 1.65
CA ILE A 138 5.30 -14.80 0.25
C ILE A 138 6.75 -14.36 0.11
N PHE A 139 7.22 -13.45 0.96
CA PHE A 139 8.60 -12.98 0.90
C PHE A 139 9.59 -14.10 1.16
N HIS A 140 9.35 -14.94 2.16
CA HIS A 140 10.19 -16.12 2.43
C HIS A 140 10.28 -17.06 1.22
N LEU A 141 9.18 -17.32 0.56
CA LEU A 141 9.16 -18.18 -0.64
C LEU A 141 9.93 -17.55 -1.81
N ILE A 142 9.80 -16.24 -2.02
CA ILE A 142 10.53 -15.53 -3.06
C ILE A 142 12.04 -15.57 -2.78
N GLU A 143 12.47 -15.27 -1.55
CA GLU A 143 13.87 -15.28 -1.16
C GLU A 143 14.50 -16.66 -1.29
N THR A 144 13.83 -17.72 -0.83
CA THR A 144 14.32 -19.10 -0.92
C THR A 144 14.41 -19.60 -2.36
N THR A 145 13.49 -19.17 -3.23
CA THR A 145 13.51 -19.52 -4.65
C THR A 145 14.67 -18.84 -5.38
N ILE A 146 14.98 -17.59 -5.04
CA ILE A 146 16.11 -16.86 -5.64
C ILE A 146 17.45 -17.42 -5.19
N GLN A 147 17.58 -17.89 -3.94
CA GLN A 147 18.81 -18.48 -3.42
C GLN A 147 19.10 -19.90 -3.94
N ALA A 148 18.07 -20.60 -4.45
CA ALA A 148 18.19 -21.96 -4.99
C ALA A 148 18.71 -22.02 -6.44
N HIS A 149 18.93 -20.87 -7.06
CA HIS A 149 19.47 -20.69 -8.42
C HIS A 149 20.69 -19.80 -8.43
#